data_16312945850c49f05814b396ececff04
#
_entry.id   16312945850c49f05814b396ececff04
#
_cell.length_a   1.000
_cell.length_b   1.000
_cell.length_c   1.000
_cell.angle_alpha   90.00
_cell.angle_beta   90.00
_cell.angle_gamma   90.00
#
_symmetry.space_group_name_H-M   'P 1'
#
loop_
_entity.id
_entity.type
_entity.pdbx_description
1 polymer ?
#
loop_
_entity_poly.entity_id
_entity_poly.type
_entity_poly.pdbx_seq_one_letter_code
_entity_poly.pdbx_strand_id
1 'polypeptide(L)'
;GVGLENWKVGPGKIDIALVREDVDDYDRSLQNKQQINTNTIDLRYKDIPLWDKATLMVSGRYVTANESASEKDNQDNNGYYDWKDTWMFGTSLTQKFDKGGFNEFSFLVANNSIASNFGRYAGASPFTTFNGRYYGDHTGGTAVRLTSQGEAYIGDHFIVANAIVYSFGNDIYSYETGAHSDFESIRAVVRPAYIWDQYNQTGVELGYFTQQNKDANSNKFNESGYKTTLFHTFKVNTSMLTSRPEIRFYATYIKALENELDGFTFEDNKDDQFAVGAQAEIWW
;
A
#
# COMPACT_ATOMS: atom_id res chain seq x y z
N GLY A 1 -8.31 0.61 20.66
CA GLY A 1 -9.11 -0.49 20.11
C GLY A 1 -9.10 -1.72 20.99
N VAL A 2 -10.01 -2.62 20.71
CA VAL A 2 -10.10 -3.94 21.33
C VAL A 2 -10.28 -4.98 20.24
N GLY A 3 -9.73 -6.17 20.43
CA GLY A 3 -9.84 -7.23 19.42
C GLY A 3 -9.64 -8.61 19.99
N LEU A 4 -10.04 -9.58 19.20
CA LEU A 4 -9.80 -10.99 19.41
C LEU A 4 -9.00 -11.50 18.22
N GLU A 5 -7.89 -12.19 18.48
CA GLU A 5 -7.02 -12.71 17.45
C GLU A 5 -6.87 -14.23 17.55
N ASN A 6 -6.68 -14.86 16.40
CA ASN A 6 -6.38 -16.27 16.27
C ASN A 6 -7.45 -17.20 16.87
N TRP A 7 -8.73 -16.75 16.94
CA TRP A 7 -9.82 -17.61 17.38
C TRP A 7 -10.06 -18.71 16.35
N LYS A 8 -9.83 -19.95 16.75
CA LYS A 8 -9.93 -21.11 15.86
C LYS A 8 -11.40 -21.40 15.52
N VAL A 9 -11.73 -21.35 14.24
CA VAL A 9 -13.08 -21.63 13.71
C VAL A 9 -12.95 -22.50 12.46
N GLY A 10 -13.46 -23.72 12.53
CA GLY A 10 -13.33 -24.67 11.43
C GLY A 10 -11.88 -24.92 11.02
N PRO A 11 -11.55 -24.86 9.72
CA PRO A 11 -10.18 -25.06 9.23
C PRO A 11 -9.25 -23.86 9.43
N GLY A 12 -9.77 -22.69 9.73
CA GLY A 12 -9.02 -21.42 9.81
C GLY A 12 -9.11 -20.76 11.18
N LYS A 13 -8.77 -19.47 11.18
CA LYS A 13 -8.79 -18.61 12.37
C LYS A 13 -9.46 -17.28 12.06
N ILE A 14 -10.21 -16.76 13.00
CA ILE A 14 -10.86 -15.46 12.93
C ILE A 14 -10.10 -14.45 13.79
N ASP A 15 -9.87 -13.27 13.22
CA ASP A 15 -9.50 -12.05 13.95
C ASP A 15 -10.63 -11.04 13.80
N ILE A 16 -11.00 -10.39 14.89
CA ILE A 16 -11.99 -9.31 14.93
C ILE A 16 -11.39 -8.17 15.72
N ALA A 17 -11.42 -6.96 15.18
CA ALA A 17 -11.00 -5.76 15.89
C ALA A 17 -12.05 -4.65 15.77
N LEU A 18 -12.27 -3.96 16.88
CA LEU A 18 -12.99 -2.69 16.95
C LEU A 18 -11.98 -1.61 17.30
N VAL A 19 -11.80 -0.68 16.39
CA VAL A 19 -10.76 0.34 16.50
C VAL A 19 -11.41 1.71 16.37
N ARG A 20 -10.95 2.65 17.20
CA ARG A 20 -11.23 4.06 17.06
C ARG A 20 -9.95 4.75 16.63
N GLU A 21 -10.02 5.46 15.52
CA GLU A 21 -8.88 6.15 14.92
C GLU A 21 -9.24 7.62 14.72
N ASP A 22 -8.27 8.49 14.97
CA ASP A 22 -8.36 9.90 14.60
C ASP A 22 -7.78 10.06 13.19
N VAL A 23 -8.54 10.67 12.30
CA VAL A 23 -8.15 10.93 10.92
C VAL A 23 -8.29 12.41 10.62
N ASP A 24 -7.54 12.87 9.63
CA ASP A 24 -7.61 14.26 9.20
C ASP A 24 -8.72 14.44 8.16
N ASP A 25 -9.47 15.51 8.32
CA ASP A 25 -10.39 16.05 7.32
C ASP A 25 -10.02 17.49 6.99
N TYR A 26 -10.36 17.95 5.80
CA TYR A 26 -10.05 19.27 5.31
C TYR A 26 -11.33 20.00 4.91
N ASP A 27 -11.35 21.32 5.13
CA ASP A 27 -12.42 22.18 4.63
C ASP A 27 -12.45 22.19 3.08
N ARG A 28 -13.52 22.70 2.52
CA ARG A 28 -13.71 22.77 1.06
C ARG A 28 -12.63 23.58 0.32
N SER A 29 -11.91 24.45 1.03
CA SER A 29 -10.79 25.21 0.50
C SER A 29 -9.46 24.46 0.58
N LEU A 30 -9.41 23.31 1.25
CA LEU A 30 -8.23 22.51 1.55
C LEU A 30 -7.16 23.24 2.39
N GLN A 31 -7.55 24.34 3.05
CA GLN A 31 -6.63 25.16 3.85
C GLN A 31 -6.68 24.85 5.33
N ASN A 32 -7.86 24.52 5.85
CA ASN A 32 -8.04 24.24 7.26
C ASN A 32 -8.25 22.73 7.48
N LYS A 33 -7.57 22.21 8.48
CA LYS A 33 -7.64 20.82 8.88
C LYS A 33 -8.38 20.68 10.21
N GLN A 34 -9.22 19.67 10.31
CA GLN A 34 -9.77 19.19 11.56
C GLN A 34 -9.48 17.70 11.75
N GLN A 35 -9.48 17.24 13.00
CA GLN A 35 -9.40 15.83 13.30
C GLN A 35 -10.80 15.29 13.57
N ILE A 36 -11.11 14.16 12.98
CA ILE A 36 -12.35 13.44 13.20
C ILE A 36 -12.06 12.06 13.79
N ASN A 37 -12.97 11.62 14.66
CA ASN A 37 -12.97 10.26 15.14
C ASN A 37 -13.69 9.34 14.16
N THR A 38 -13.12 8.17 13.91
CA THR A 38 -13.79 7.11 13.17
C THR A 38 -13.90 5.85 14.01
N ASN A 39 -14.97 5.07 13.77
CA ASN A 39 -15.14 3.74 14.34
C ASN A 39 -14.93 2.73 13.22
N THR A 40 -14.03 1.79 13.42
CA THR A 40 -13.67 0.76 12.45
C THR A 40 -13.98 -0.62 13.01
N ILE A 41 -14.62 -1.45 12.18
CA ILE A 41 -14.70 -2.89 12.36
C ILE A 41 -13.78 -3.54 11.34
N ASP A 42 -12.82 -4.35 11.80
CA ASP A 42 -11.94 -5.15 10.95
C ASP A 42 -12.20 -6.64 11.26
N LEU A 43 -12.47 -7.43 10.23
CA LEU A 43 -12.74 -8.86 10.32
C LEU A 43 -11.84 -9.60 9.35
N ARG A 44 -11.16 -10.67 9.81
CA ARG A 44 -10.32 -11.52 8.99
C ARG A 44 -10.59 -12.99 9.31
N TYR A 45 -10.77 -13.79 8.27
CA TYR A 45 -10.76 -15.24 8.36
C TYR A 45 -9.55 -15.74 7.59
N LYS A 46 -8.55 -16.21 8.30
CA LYS A 46 -7.20 -16.51 7.80
C LYS A 46 -6.79 -17.95 8.06
N ASP A 47 -5.61 -18.32 7.50
CA ASP A 47 -5.02 -19.65 7.61
C ASP A 47 -5.95 -20.77 7.09
N ILE A 48 -6.83 -20.47 6.13
CA ILE A 48 -7.71 -21.44 5.51
C ILE A 48 -6.87 -22.30 4.55
N PRO A 49 -6.64 -23.60 4.81
CA PRO A 49 -5.86 -24.44 3.90
C PRO A 49 -6.64 -24.69 2.62
N LEU A 50 -6.00 -24.53 1.46
CA LEU A 50 -6.59 -24.83 0.15
C LEU A 50 -5.99 -26.11 -0.47
N TRP A 51 -4.67 -26.11 -0.64
CA TRP A 51 -3.86 -27.24 -1.10
C TRP A 51 -2.50 -27.23 -0.40
N ASP A 52 -1.59 -28.09 -0.80
CA ASP A 52 -0.28 -28.18 -0.15
C ASP A 52 0.46 -26.83 -0.14
N LYS A 53 0.82 -26.38 1.06
CA LYS A 53 1.52 -25.11 1.35
C LYS A 53 0.79 -23.83 0.91
N ALA A 54 -0.50 -23.93 0.55
CA ALA A 54 -1.32 -22.79 0.19
C ALA A 54 -2.37 -22.48 1.26
N THR A 55 -2.48 -21.21 1.61
CA THR A 55 -3.49 -20.71 2.54
C THR A 55 -4.24 -19.52 1.94
N LEU A 56 -5.52 -19.44 2.24
CA LEU A 56 -6.38 -18.32 1.90
C LEU A 56 -6.70 -17.50 3.14
N MET A 57 -6.78 -16.20 2.95
CA MET A 57 -7.39 -15.26 3.88
C MET A 57 -8.51 -14.51 3.16
N VAL A 58 -9.59 -14.25 3.88
CA VAL A 58 -10.69 -13.35 3.48
C VAL A 58 -10.81 -12.28 4.55
N SER A 59 -10.94 -11.04 4.15
CA SER A 59 -11.01 -9.90 5.07
C SER A 59 -12.10 -8.91 4.68
N GLY A 60 -12.62 -8.22 5.68
CA GLY A 60 -13.56 -7.12 5.50
C GLY A 60 -13.28 -6.02 6.51
N ARG A 61 -13.41 -4.77 6.07
CA ARG A 61 -13.27 -3.59 6.91
C ARG A 61 -14.42 -2.64 6.63
N TYR A 62 -14.99 -2.07 7.70
CA TYR A 62 -16.00 -1.04 7.60
C TYR A 62 -15.64 0.11 8.55
N VAL A 63 -15.70 1.33 8.04
CA VAL A 63 -15.35 2.54 8.78
C VAL A 63 -16.47 3.53 8.68
N THR A 64 -16.89 4.06 9.82
CA THR A 64 -17.91 5.11 9.93
C THR A 64 -17.36 6.28 10.73
N ALA A 65 -17.74 7.50 10.37
CA ALA A 65 -17.41 8.68 11.14
C ALA A 65 -18.19 8.71 12.47
N ASN A 66 -17.55 9.27 13.51
CA ASN A 66 -18.15 9.50 14.81
C ASN A 66 -18.16 11.01 15.06
N GLU A 67 -19.08 11.67 14.42
CA GLU A 67 -19.19 13.11 14.36
C GLU A 67 -19.62 13.73 15.69
N SER A 68 -18.98 14.81 16.08
CA SER A 68 -19.44 15.72 17.12
C SER A 68 -20.51 16.68 16.59
N ALA A 69 -21.23 17.35 17.48
CA ALA A 69 -22.24 18.33 17.09
C ALA A 69 -21.62 19.52 16.31
N SER A 70 -20.40 19.94 16.68
CA SER A 70 -19.70 21.03 15.98
C SER A 70 -19.23 20.64 14.59
N GLU A 71 -18.86 19.39 14.39
CA GLU A 71 -18.45 18.87 13.08
C GLU A 71 -19.65 18.80 12.12
N LYS A 72 -20.82 18.36 12.61
CA LYS A 72 -22.07 18.40 11.84
C LYS A 72 -22.46 19.82 11.45
N ASP A 73 -22.37 20.77 12.38
CA ASP A 73 -22.66 22.17 12.13
C ASP A 73 -21.71 22.76 11.05
N ASN A 74 -20.44 22.38 11.05
CA ASN A 74 -19.47 22.76 10.03
C ASN A 74 -19.83 22.23 8.64
N GLN A 75 -20.36 21.02 8.55
CA GLN A 75 -20.86 20.42 7.31
C GLN A 75 -22.13 21.10 6.84
N ASP A 76 -23.11 21.28 7.71
CA ASP A 76 -24.40 21.94 7.44
C ASP A 76 -24.21 23.37 6.93
N ASN A 77 -23.17 24.07 7.39
CA ASN A 77 -22.77 25.41 6.92
C ASN A 77 -21.89 25.41 5.67
N ASN A 78 -21.73 24.27 5.01
CA ASN A 78 -20.89 24.10 3.80
C ASN A 78 -19.41 24.46 3.99
N GLY A 79 -18.89 24.46 5.21
CA GLY A 79 -17.47 24.64 5.49
C GLY A 79 -16.66 23.40 5.17
N TYR A 80 -17.25 22.25 5.45
CA TYR A 80 -16.68 20.93 5.19
C TYR A 80 -17.60 20.09 4.32
N TYR A 81 -17.10 18.95 3.84
CA TYR A 81 -17.93 17.98 3.12
C TYR A 81 -18.61 17.02 4.09
N ASP A 82 -19.76 16.49 3.68
CA ASP A 82 -20.43 15.42 4.41
C ASP A 82 -19.59 14.15 4.39
N TRP A 83 -19.50 13.46 5.51
CA TRP A 83 -18.72 12.24 5.59
C TRP A 83 -19.54 11.03 5.15
N LYS A 84 -18.88 10.16 4.38
CA LYS A 84 -19.46 8.91 3.93
C LYS A 84 -18.75 7.74 4.57
N ASP A 85 -19.50 6.73 4.94
CA ASP A 85 -18.94 5.45 5.36
C ASP A 85 -18.12 4.83 4.25
N THR A 86 -17.10 4.07 4.64
CA THR A 86 -16.22 3.39 3.69
C THR A 86 -16.03 1.94 4.09
N TRP A 87 -15.95 1.06 3.11
CA TRP A 87 -15.71 -0.35 3.32
C TRP A 87 -14.63 -0.88 2.37
N MET A 88 -14.03 -1.97 2.77
CA MET A 88 -13.12 -2.77 1.97
C MET A 88 -13.43 -4.24 2.14
N PHE A 89 -13.36 -4.98 1.04
CA PHE A 89 -13.33 -6.43 1.02
C PHE A 89 -12.03 -6.90 0.38
N GLY A 90 -11.42 -7.95 0.92
CA GLY A 90 -10.17 -8.47 0.43
C GLY A 90 -10.06 -9.99 0.52
N THR A 91 -9.30 -10.55 -0.40
CA THR A 91 -8.82 -11.93 -0.33
C THR A 91 -7.33 -11.97 -0.58
N SER A 92 -6.63 -12.88 0.09
CA SER A 92 -5.19 -13.09 -0.09
C SER A 92 -4.88 -14.58 -0.11
N LEU A 93 -4.16 -15.01 -1.15
CA LEU A 93 -3.65 -16.37 -1.33
C LEU A 93 -2.15 -16.37 -1.11
N THR A 94 -1.69 -17.08 -0.09
CA THR A 94 -0.26 -17.28 0.17
C THR A 94 0.16 -18.69 -0.23
N GLN A 95 1.10 -18.80 -1.17
CA GLN A 95 1.75 -20.04 -1.56
C GLN A 95 3.19 -20.05 -1.05
N LYS A 96 3.54 -21.04 -0.22
CA LYS A 96 4.93 -21.30 0.19
C LYS A 96 5.60 -22.26 -0.80
N PHE A 97 6.90 -22.13 -0.98
CA PHE A 97 7.69 -22.95 -1.91
C PHE A 97 8.56 -23.99 -1.18
N ASP A 98 8.89 -25.08 -1.86
CA ASP A 98 9.65 -26.20 -1.26
C ASP A 98 11.07 -25.83 -0.81
N LYS A 99 11.74 -24.99 -1.59
CA LYS A 99 13.09 -24.50 -1.28
C LYS A 99 13.10 -23.31 -0.29
N GLY A 100 11.95 -22.93 0.24
CA GLY A 100 11.78 -21.73 1.06
C GLY A 100 11.27 -20.54 0.25
N GLY A 101 10.85 -19.51 0.96
CA GLY A 101 10.16 -18.36 0.38
C GLY A 101 8.66 -18.60 0.21
N PHE A 102 7.99 -17.62 -0.33
CA PHE A 102 6.54 -17.60 -0.57
C PHE A 102 6.19 -16.57 -1.63
N ASN A 103 4.98 -16.68 -2.17
CA ASN A 103 4.34 -15.56 -2.86
C ASN A 103 2.92 -15.38 -2.35
N GLU A 104 2.53 -14.14 -2.12
CA GLU A 104 1.20 -13.73 -1.72
C GLU A 104 0.55 -12.94 -2.84
N PHE A 105 -0.65 -13.38 -3.26
CA PHE A 105 -1.49 -12.68 -4.23
C PHE A 105 -2.71 -12.14 -3.51
N SER A 106 -3.01 -10.85 -3.68
CA SER A 106 -4.17 -10.26 -3.04
C SER A 106 -5.07 -9.55 -4.06
N PHE A 107 -6.36 -9.63 -3.80
CA PHE A 107 -7.41 -8.87 -4.46
C PHE A 107 -8.15 -8.06 -3.40
N LEU A 108 -8.23 -6.75 -3.60
CA LEU A 108 -8.93 -5.84 -2.71
C LEU A 108 -9.91 -5.00 -3.54
N VAL A 109 -11.09 -4.76 -2.98
CA VAL A 109 -12.06 -3.81 -3.51
C VAL A 109 -12.55 -2.93 -2.36
N ALA A 110 -12.68 -1.64 -2.62
CA ALA A 110 -13.09 -0.66 -1.61
C ALA A 110 -13.93 0.45 -2.24
N ASN A 111 -14.65 1.19 -1.40
CA ASN A 111 -15.31 2.41 -1.81
C ASN A 111 -14.80 3.62 -1.04
N ASN A 112 -15.21 4.79 -1.47
CA ASN A 112 -15.03 6.10 -0.81
C ASN A 112 -13.59 6.31 -0.33
N SER A 113 -13.38 6.63 0.94
CA SER A 113 -12.07 7.01 1.48
C SER A 113 -11.01 5.91 1.38
N ILE A 114 -11.37 4.65 1.55
CA ILE A 114 -10.42 3.53 1.37
C ILE A 114 -10.06 3.39 -0.12
N ALA A 115 -11.03 3.55 -1.02
CA ALA A 115 -10.77 3.51 -2.47
C ALA A 115 -9.80 4.63 -2.90
N SER A 116 -9.94 5.84 -2.37
CA SER A 116 -9.02 6.95 -2.62
C SER A 116 -7.57 6.63 -2.20
N ASN A 117 -7.40 5.87 -1.12
CA ASN A 117 -6.08 5.42 -0.69
C ASN A 117 -5.41 4.45 -1.69
N PHE A 118 -6.19 3.74 -2.50
CA PHE A 118 -5.61 2.84 -3.51
C PHE A 118 -4.86 3.59 -4.62
N GLY A 119 -5.30 4.79 -4.96
CA GLY A 119 -4.59 5.67 -5.90
C GLY A 119 -3.31 6.25 -5.30
N ARG A 120 -3.31 6.51 -4.00
CA ARG A 120 -2.23 7.22 -3.31
C ARG A 120 -1.11 6.31 -2.80
N TYR A 121 -1.43 5.17 -2.21
CA TYR A 121 -0.46 4.30 -1.55
C TYR A 121 -0.14 3.05 -2.34
N ALA A 122 1.15 2.79 -2.48
CA ALA A 122 1.71 1.75 -3.33
C ALA A 122 2.02 0.43 -2.62
N GLY A 123 1.61 0.26 -1.36
CA GLY A 123 1.95 -0.94 -0.60
C GLY A 123 1.36 -2.21 -1.20
N ALA A 124 2.16 -3.26 -1.29
CA ALA A 124 1.71 -4.58 -1.75
C ALA A 124 1.04 -5.42 -0.64
N SER A 125 0.92 -4.88 0.57
CA SER A 125 0.25 -5.55 1.67
C SER A 125 -1.24 -5.80 1.36
N PRO A 126 -1.80 -6.97 1.73
CA PRO A 126 -3.24 -7.21 1.67
C PRO A 126 -4.03 -6.37 2.68
N PHE A 127 -3.34 -5.64 3.55
CA PHE A 127 -3.94 -4.75 4.53
C PHE A 127 -3.65 -3.31 4.14
N THR A 128 -4.69 -2.54 3.83
CA THR A 128 -4.56 -1.10 3.76
C THR A 128 -4.82 -0.52 5.14
N THR A 129 -3.85 0.21 5.66
CA THR A 129 -4.10 1.11 6.77
C THR A 129 -4.84 2.32 6.24
N PHE A 130 -5.81 2.77 7.00
CA PHE A 130 -6.50 4.03 6.75
C PHE A 130 -5.54 5.15 7.18
N ASN A 131 -4.85 5.73 6.21
CA ASN A 131 -3.75 6.63 6.52
C ASN A 131 -4.23 8.08 6.60
N GLY A 132 -4.87 8.39 7.71
CA GLY A 132 -4.87 9.76 8.19
C GLY A 132 -5.69 10.77 7.41
N ARG A 133 -6.42 10.40 6.34
CA ARG A 133 -7.31 11.33 5.62
C ARG A 133 -8.65 10.71 5.34
N TYR A 134 -9.69 11.41 5.75
CA TYR A 134 -11.07 11.10 5.40
C TYR A 134 -11.51 12.04 4.29
N TYR A 135 -12.06 11.49 3.23
CA TYR A 135 -12.32 12.26 2.02
C TYR A 135 -13.79 12.68 1.86
N GLY A 136 -14.61 12.43 2.86
CA GLY A 136 -16.02 12.88 2.89
C GLY A 136 -16.82 12.49 1.65
N ASP A 137 -17.71 13.37 1.21
CA ASP A 137 -18.49 13.21 -0.01
C ASP A 137 -17.74 13.52 -1.30
N HIS A 138 -16.45 13.88 -1.19
CA HIS A 138 -15.56 13.93 -2.34
C HIS A 138 -15.46 12.59 -3.06
N THR A 139 -15.87 11.51 -2.41
CA THR A 139 -15.70 10.18 -2.96
C THR A 139 -17.06 9.50 -3.10
N GLY A 140 -17.49 9.25 -4.31
CA GLY A 140 -18.64 8.39 -4.61
C GLY A 140 -18.21 7.05 -5.20
N GLY A 141 -16.91 6.87 -5.41
CA GLY A 141 -16.37 5.86 -6.27
C GLY A 141 -15.93 4.56 -5.60
N THR A 142 -15.48 3.66 -6.46
CA THR A 142 -14.92 2.36 -6.07
C THR A 142 -13.55 2.18 -6.69
N ALA A 143 -12.68 1.45 -6.00
CA ALA A 143 -11.39 1.05 -6.53
C ALA A 143 -11.09 -0.42 -6.27
N VAL A 144 -10.24 -0.96 -7.14
CA VAL A 144 -9.73 -2.32 -7.06
C VAL A 144 -8.22 -2.28 -6.98
N ARG A 145 -7.64 -3.17 -6.19
CA ARG A 145 -6.20 -3.37 -6.10
C ARG A 145 -5.86 -4.85 -6.20
N LEU A 146 -4.93 -5.16 -7.08
CA LEU A 146 -4.32 -6.47 -7.22
C LEU A 146 -2.86 -6.37 -6.79
N THR A 147 -2.41 -7.30 -5.96
CA THR A 147 -1.01 -7.32 -5.52
C THR A 147 -0.40 -8.70 -5.68
N SER A 148 0.91 -8.71 -5.89
CA SER A 148 1.74 -9.89 -5.76
C SER A 148 3.01 -9.49 -5.03
N GLN A 149 3.32 -10.16 -3.91
CA GLN A 149 4.57 -9.94 -3.19
C GLN A 149 5.13 -11.26 -2.69
N GLY A 150 6.42 -11.34 -2.63
CA GLY A 150 7.07 -12.54 -2.12
C GLY A 150 8.53 -12.66 -2.49
N GLU A 151 9.07 -13.83 -2.22
CA GLU A 151 10.44 -14.21 -2.56
C GLU A 151 10.54 -15.70 -2.90
N ALA A 152 11.42 -16.04 -3.81
CA ALA A 152 11.66 -17.42 -4.22
C ALA A 152 13.16 -17.68 -4.41
N TYR A 153 13.60 -18.88 -4.03
CA TYR A 153 14.97 -19.34 -4.25
C TYR A 153 15.08 -20.06 -5.60
N ILE A 154 16.07 -19.68 -6.39
CA ILE A 154 16.38 -20.27 -7.70
C ILE A 154 17.73 -20.98 -7.59
N GLY A 155 17.70 -22.32 -7.56
CA GLY A 155 18.90 -23.08 -7.21
C GLY A 155 19.34 -22.85 -5.77
N ASP A 156 20.65 -22.85 -5.53
CA ASP A 156 21.22 -22.74 -4.18
C ASP A 156 21.83 -21.35 -3.92
N HIS A 157 22.05 -20.58 -4.99
CA HIS A 157 22.78 -19.32 -4.92
C HIS A 157 21.99 -18.08 -5.36
N PHE A 158 20.74 -18.22 -5.74
CA PHE A 158 19.94 -17.07 -6.15
C PHE A 158 18.65 -16.99 -5.36
N ILE A 159 18.27 -15.77 -5.03
CA ILE A 159 16.96 -15.42 -4.48
C ILE A 159 16.40 -14.24 -5.27
N VAL A 160 15.09 -14.24 -5.52
CA VAL A 160 14.40 -13.14 -6.18
C VAL A 160 13.23 -12.75 -5.31
N ALA A 161 13.18 -11.49 -4.87
CA ALA A 161 12.00 -10.91 -4.25
C ALA A 161 11.23 -10.05 -5.27
N ASN A 162 9.92 -9.97 -5.11
CA ASN A 162 9.04 -9.16 -5.95
C ASN A 162 8.00 -8.40 -5.11
N ALA A 163 7.55 -7.26 -5.65
CA ALA A 163 6.35 -6.58 -5.23
C ALA A 163 5.72 -5.93 -6.47
N ILE A 164 4.49 -6.31 -6.80
CA ILE A 164 3.73 -5.76 -7.91
C ILE A 164 2.39 -5.32 -7.38
N VAL A 165 2.01 -4.08 -7.70
CA VAL A 165 0.72 -3.49 -7.33
C VAL A 165 0.07 -2.91 -8.57
N TYR A 166 -1.11 -3.37 -8.91
CA TYR A 166 -1.97 -2.78 -9.91
C TYR A 166 -3.23 -2.26 -9.23
N SER A 167 -3.53 -1.00 -9.41
CA SER A 167 -4.73 -0.39 -8.82
C SER A 167 -5.43 0.45 -9.86
N PHE A 168 -6.74 0.42 -9.84
CA PHE A 168 -7.58 1.29 -10.65
C PHE A 168 -8.87 1.63 -9.90
N GLY A 169 -9.46 2.75 -10.23
CA GLY A 169 -10.71 3.18 -9.62
C GLY A 169 -11.43 4.21 -10.47
N ASN A 170 -12.72 4.34 -10.22
CA ASN A 170 -13.60 5.28 -10.89
C ASN A 170 -14.19 6.23 -9.85
N ASP A 171 -14.28 7.50 -10.20
CA ASP A 171 -14.94 8.55 -9.42
C ASP A 171 -14.41 8.65 -7.98
N ILE A 172 -13.10 8.47 -7.80
CA ILE A 172 -12.44 8.63 -6.51
C ILE A 172 -11.78 10.00 -6.40
N TYR A 173 -11.78 10.57 -5.20
CA TYR A 173 -11.18 11.86 -4.99
C TYR A 173 -9.64 11.77 -5.01
N SER A 174 -9.01 12.65 -5.77
CA SER A 174 -7.56 12.85 -5.81
C SER A 174 -7.23 14.26 -5.31
N TYR A 175 -6.41 14.35 -4.27
CA TYR A 175 -5.91 15.64 -3.80
C TYR A 175 -4.93 16.29 -4.77
N GLU A 176 -4.23 15.48 -5.54
CA GLU A 176 -3.27 15.96 -6.52
C GLU A 176 -3.95 16.74 -7.64
N THR A 177 -5.10 16.27 -8.10
CA THR A 177 -5.88 16.92 -9.16
C THR A 177 -7.05 17.74 -8.63
N GLY A 178 -7.39 17.63 -7.35
CA GLY A 178 -8.50 18.34 -6.73
C GLY A 178 -9.88 17.95 -7.27
N ALA A 179 -10.04 16.74 -7.77
CA ALA A 179 -11.25 16.30 -8.46
C ALA A 179 -11.60 14.86 -8.16
N HIS A 180 -12.88 14.52 -8.36
CA HIS A 180 -13.32 13.15 -8.58
C HIS A 180 -12.77 12.67 -9.91
N SER A 181 -12.04 11.58 -9.90
CA SER A 181 -11.41 11.13 -11.13
C SER A 181 -11.27 9.63 -11.19
N ASP A 182 -11.15 9.14 -12.42
CA ASP A 182 -10.65 7.79 -12.64
C ASP A 182 -9.14 7.80 -12.49
N PHE A 183 -8.60 6.73 -11.93
CA PHE A 183 -7.16 6.52 -11.90
C PHE A 183 -6.81 5.10 -12.31
N GLU A 184 -5.62 4.93 -12.80
CA GLU A 184 -4.97 3.65 -13.05
C GLU A 184 -3.51 3.74 -12.67
N SER A 185 -2.98 2.77 -11.94
CA SER A 185 -1.57 2.75 -11.54
C SER A 185 -0.97 1.35 -11.52
N ILE A 186 0.29 1.26 -11.95
CA ILE A 186 1.13 0.07 -11.84
C ILE A 186 2.40 0.43 -11.10
N ARG A 187 2.76 -0.36 -10.11
CA ARG A 187 4.04 -0.27 -9.42
C ARG A 187 4.64 -1.67 -9.34
N ALA A 188 5.87 -1.80 -9.79
CA ALA A 188 6.55 -3.09 -9.83
C ALA A 188 7.98 -2.96 -9.32
N VAL A 189 8.38 -3.88 -8.46
CA VAL A 189 9.76 -4.02 -8.00
C VAL A 189 10.15 -5.49 -8.13
N VAL A 190 11.31 -5.74 -8.70
CA VAL A 190 11.96 -7.04 -8.68
C VAL A 190 13.38 -6.89 -8.16
N ARG A 191 13.78 -7.81 -7.29
CA ARG A 191 15.06 -7.76 -6.59
C ARG A 191 15.76 -9.12 -6.66
N PRO A 192 16.46 -9.45 -7.76
CA PRO A 192 17.33 -10.60 -7.81
C PRO A 192 18.62 -10.37 -7.01
N ALA A 193 19.09 -11.39 -6.30
CA ALA A 193 20.38 -11.36 -5.63
C ALA A 193 21.10 -12.70 -5.69
N TYR A 194 22.42 -12.63 -5.71
CA TYR A 194 23.32 -13.76 -5.55
C TYR A 194 23.65 -13.93 -4.08
N ILE A 195 23.48 -15.13 -3.58
CA ILE A 195 23.80 -15.57 -2.22
C ILE A 195 25.24 -16.11 -2.20
N TRP A 196 26.15 -15.36 -1.60
CA TRP A 196 27.54 -15.78 -1.44
C TRP A 196 27.66 -16.85 -0.34
N ASP A 197 26.99 -16.57 0.77
CA ASP A 197 26.88 -17.45 1.92
C ASP A 197 25.63 -17.09 2.74
N GLN A 198 25.45 -17.69 3.91
CA GLN A 198 24.31 -17.43 4.79
C GLN A 198 24.17 -15.93 5.18
N TYR A 199 25.27 -15.19 5.20
CA TYR A 199 25.32 -13.84 5.76
C TYR A 199 25.48 -12.74 4.71
N ASN A 200 25.85 -13.09 3.47
CA ASN A 200 26.25 -12.15 2.44
C ASN A 200 25.47 -12.33 1.15
N GLN A 201 24.93 -11.23 0.64
CA GLN A 201 24.23 -11.20 -0.66
C GLN A 201 24.58 -9.93 -1.43
N THR A 202 24.68 -10.06 -2.75
CA THR A 202 24.77 -8.93 -3.69
C THR A 202 23.64 -9.01 -4.69
N GLY A 203 22.93 -7.92 -4.90
CA GLY A 203 21.80 -7.92 -5.82
C GLY A 203 21.55 -6.58 -6.48
N VAL A 204 20.57 -6.62 -7.37
CA VAL A 204 20.04 -5.44 -8.05
C VAL A 204 18.56 -5.34 -7.75
N GLU A 205 18.07 -4.14 -7.45
CA GLU A 205 16.65 -3.84 -7.38
C GLU A 205 16.26 -3.01 -8.58
N LEU A 206 15.26 -3.46 -9.31
CA LEU A 206 14.66 -2.75 -10.43
C LEU A 206 13.23 -2.39 -10.05
N GLY A 207 12.92 -1.11 -10.04
CA GLY A 207 11.61 -0.57 -9.76
C GLY A 207 11.09 0.26 -10.92
N TYR A 208 9.80 0.14 -11.20
CA TYR A 208 9.07 0.94 -12.16
C TYR A 208 7.70 1.31 -11.59
N PHE A 209 7.26 2.52 -11.85
CA PHE A 209 5.90 2.94 -11.58
C PHE A 209 5.32 3.78 -12.71
N THR A 210 4.03 3.70 -12.89
CA THR A 210 3.24 4.61 -13.70
C THR A 210 1.87 4.80 -13.08
N GLN A 211 1.35 6.01 -13.16
CA GLN A 211 0.02 6.37 -12.70
C GLN A 211 -0.59 7.40 -13.64
N GLN A 212 -1.86 7.25 -13.95
CA GLN A 212 -2.67 8.21 -14.67
C GLN A 212 -3.89 8.57 -13.84
N ASN A 213 -4.09 9.85 -13.60
CA ASN A 213 -5.33 10.39 -13.03
C ASN A 213 -6.03 11.26 -14.08
N LYS A 214 -7.34 11.45 -13.91
CA LYS A 214 -8.11 12.42 -14.68
C LYS A 214 -8.61 13.52 -13.76
N ASP A 215 -8.79 14.73 -14.28
CA ASP A 215 -9.50 15.80 -13.59
C ASP A 215 -11.01 15.78 -13.91
N ALA A 216 -11.77 16.75 -13.35
CA ALA A 216 -13.20 16.89 -13.59
C ALA A 216 -13.57 17.16 -15.06
N ASN A 217 -12.62 17.62 -15.87
CA ASN A 217 -12.79 17.88 -17.30
C ASN A 217 -12.29 16.73 -18.18
N SER A 218 -11.95 15.59 -17.57
CA SER A 218 -11.37 14.41 -18.22
C SER A 218 -9.97 14.65 -18.83
N ASN A 219 -9.28 15.72 -18.43
CA ASN A 219 -7.87 15.87 -18.74
C ASN A 219 -7.06 14.80 -18.00
N LYS A 220 -6.07 14.25 -18.67
CA LYS A 220 -5.21 13.21 -18.13
C LYS A 220 -3.93 13.83 -17.59
N PHE A 221 -3.52 13.35 -16.43
CA PHE A 221 -2.26 13.67 -15.77
C PHE A 221 -1.50 12.37 -15.53
N ASN A 222 -0.26 12.34 -15.98
CA ASN A 222 0.58 11.15 -15.92
C ASN A 222 1.75 11.37 -14.99
N GLU A 223 2.11 10.31 -14.29
CA GLU A 223 3.33 10.25 -13.51
C GLU A 223 3.97 8.88 -13.72
N SER A 224 5.25 8.87 -14.04
CA SER A 224 5.99 7.64 -14.23
C SER A 224 7.47 7.80 -13.94
N GLY A 225 8.12 6.69 -13.60
CA GLY A 225 9.53 6.69 -13.34
C GLY A 225 10.08 5.31 -13.07
N TYR A 226 11.41 5.25 -12.94
CA TYR A 226 12.09 4.01 -12.58
C TYR A 226 13.21 4.24 -11.57
N LYS A 227 13.54 3.15 -10.89
CA LYS A 227 14.66 3.08 -9.95
C LYS A 227 15.50 1.84 -10.24
N THR A 228 16.82 2.01 -10.23
CA THR A 228 17.79 0.92 -10.26
C THR A 228 18.72 1.05 -9.07
N THR A 229 18.83 0.01 -8.25
CA THR A 229 19.72 -0.01 -7.09
C THR A 229 20.63 -1.23 -7.15
N LEU A 230 21.93 -1.02 -7.12
CA LEU A 230 22.90 -2.06 -6.80
C LEU A 230 23.08 -2.08 -5.28
N PHE A 231 23.05 -3.27 -4.66
CA PHE A 231 23.24 -3.40 -3.22
C PHE A 231 24.09 -4.60 -2.84
N HIS A 232 24.77 -4.46 -1.70
CA HIS A 232 25.37 -5.56 -0.96
C HIS A 232 24.85 -5.53 0.48
N THR A 233 24.48 -6.69 1.02
CA THR A 233 23.86 -6.77 2.33
C THR A 233 24.50 -7.85 3.20
N PHE A 234 24.65 -7.51 4.49
CA PHE A 234 25.03 -8.40 5.56
C PHE A 234 23.81 -8.65 6.45
N LYS A 235 23.48 -9.91 6.71
CA LYS A 235 22.31 -10.29 7.48
C LYS A 235 22.47 -11.67 8.14
N VAL A 236 21.53 -12.06 8.96
CA VAL A 236 21.60 -13.30 9.75
C VAL A 236 21.12 -14.53 8.98
N ASN A 237 20.40 -14.36 7.89
CA ASN A 237 19.89 -15.44 7.03
C ASN A 237 19.62 -14.92 5.62
N THR A 238 19.35 -15.81 4.68
CA THR A 238 19.26 -15.49 3.24
C THR A 238 17.96 -14.85 2.80
N SER A 239 16.85 -14.94 3.52
CA SER A 239 15.59 -14.30 3.16
C SER A 239 15.73 -12.79 3.01
N MET A 240 15.23 -12.21 1.94
CA MET A 240 15.22 -10.76 1.73
C MET A 240 14.11 -10.05 2.50
N LEU A 241 12.99 -10.73 2.72
CA LEU A 241 11.80 -10.13 3.31
C LEU A 241 11.69 -10.34 4.81
N THR A 242 12.22 -11.45 5.33
CA THR A 242 12.00 -11.84 6.74
C THR A 242 13.27 -11.90 7.59
N SER A 243 14.47 -11.81 6.99
CA SER A 243 15.73 -11.89 7.74
C SER A 243 16.17 -10.51 8.23
N ARG A 244 16.24 -10.36 9.55
CA ARG A 244 16.79 -9.17 10.24
C ARG A 244 17.55 -9.63 11.50
N PRO A 245 18.59 -8.90 11.95
CA PRO A 245 19.08 -7.61 11.45
C PRO A 245 19.73 -7.68 10.07
N GLU A 246 19.72 -6.55 9.38
CA GLU A 246 20.36 -6.37 8.08
C GLU A 246 21.14 -5.05 8.04
N ILE A 247 22.34 -5.06 7.45
CA ILE A 247 23.09 -3.86 7.07
C ILE A 247 23.26 -3.92 5.56
N ARG A 248 22.81 -2.89 4.86
CA ARG A 248 22.82 -2.79 3.41
C ARG A 248 23.63 -1.59 2.96
N PHE A 249 24.58 -1.78 2.07
CA PHE A 249 25.23 -0.72 1.30
C PHE A 249 24.64 -0.68 -0.09
N TYR A 250 24.35 0.51 -0.61
CA TYR A 250 23.69 0.63 -1.90
C TYR A 250 24.13 1.85 -2.70
N ALA A 251 23.98 1.71 -4.02
CA ALA A 251 24.03 2.79 -4.99
C ALA A 251 22.74 2.78 -5.79
N THR A 252 22.03 3.89 -5.81
CA THR A 252 20.69 4.01 -6.43
C THR A 252 20.68 5.11 -7.46
N TYR A 253 20.10 4.82 -8.63
CA TYR A 253 19.72 5.80 -9.62
C TYR A 253 18.19 5.80 -9.76
N ILE A 254 17.60 6.99 -9.71
CA ILE A 254 16.15 7.22 -9.87
C ILE A 254 15.95 8.23 -10.99
N LYS A 255 14.93 8.02 -11.83
CA LYS A 255 14.52 8.95 -12.88
C LYS A 255 13.00 9.05 -12.94
N ALA A 256 12.49 10.29 -12.90
CA ALA A 256 11.13 10.63 -13.28
C ALA A 256 11.06 10.73 -14.81
N LEU A 257 10.07 10.11 -15.43
CA LEU A 257 9.81 10.16 -16.87
C LEU A 257 8.66 11.10 -17.21
N GLU A 258 7.60 11.04 -16.39
CA GLU A 258 6.45 11.92 -16.43
C GLU A 258 6.18 12.38 -15.00
N ASN A 259 5.79 13.64 -14.81
CA ASN A 259 5.68 14.25 -13.48
C ASN A 259 4.59 15.33 -13.49
N GLU A 260 3.37 14.93 -13.80
CA GLU A 260 2.22 15.85 -13.96
C GLU A 260 1.27 15.82 -12.76
N LEU A 261 1.40 14.83 -11.84
CA LEU A 261 0.54 14.67 -10.67
C LEU A 261 1.09 15.42 -9.46
N ASP A 262 2.24 14.98 -8.96
CA ASP A 262 2.84 15.55 -7.74
C ASP A 262 3.72 16.77 -7.98
N GLY A 263 4.13 17.00 -9.23
CA GLY A 263 5.08 18.06 -9.58
C GLY A 263 6.41 17.91 -8.83
N PHE A 264 6.82 16.66 -8.55
CA PHE A 264 8.02 16.37 -7.76
C PHE A 264 9.29 16.79 -8.49
N THR A 265 10.22 17.41 -7.78
CA THR A 265 11.57 17.72 -8.28
C THR A 265 12.63 17.30 -7.27
N PHE A 266 13.77 16.83 -7.78
CA PHE A 266 14.96 16.64 -6.95
C PHE A 266 15.57 17.99 -6.57
N GLU A 267 16.45 18.02 -5.56
CA GLU A 267 17.04 19.25 -5.00
C GLU A 267 17.70 20.17 -6.05
N ASP A 268 18.21 19.60 -7.13
CA ASP A 268 18.86 20.33 -8.23
C ASP A 268 17.89 20.70 -9.38
N ASN A 269 16.58 20.54 -9.18
CA ASN A 269 15.51 20.73 -10.17
C ASN A 269 15.64 19.83 -11.42
N LYS A 270 16.34 18.69 -11.31
CA LYS A 270 16.42 17.69 -12.35
C LYS A 270 15.33 16.63 -12.21
N ASP A 271 15.21 15.82 -13.24
CA ASP A 271 14.30 14.68 -13.29
C ASP A 271 14.95 13.35 -12.86
N ASP A 272 16.24 13.41 -12.49
CA ASP A 272 16.99 12.23 -12.04
C ASP A 272 17.89 12.52 -10.82
N GLN A 273 18.22 11.45 -10.10
CA GLN A 273 19.13 11.52 -8.96
C GLN A 273 19.96 10.24 -8.84
N PHE A 274 21.24 10.41 -8.51
CA PHE A 274 22.11 9.31 -8.08
C PHE A 274 22.46 9.48 -6.59
N ALA A 275 22.33 8.40 -5.82
CA ALA A 275 22.66 8.40 -4.40
C ALA A 275 23.40 7.14 -3.99
N VAL A 276 24.29 7.26 -3.02
CA VAL A 276 24.94 6.13 -2.34
C VAL A 276 24.65 6.20 -0.86
N GLY A 277 24.51 5.05 -0.20
CA GLY A 277 24.20 5.05 1.20
C GLY A 277 24.39 3.71 1.89
N ALA A 278 24.18 3.73 3.20
CA ALA A 278 24.09 2.56 4.04
C ALA A 278 22.80 2.61 4.86
N GLN A 279 22.17 1.46 5.03
CA GLN A 279 20.94 1.29 5.81
C GLN A 279 21.15 0.16 6.80
N ALA A 280 20.71 0.35 8.04
CA ALA A 280 20.60 -0.72 9.03
C ALA A 280 19.14 -0.91 9.39
N GLU A 281 18.70 -2.16 9.43
CA GLU A 281 17.31 -2.53 9.74
C GLU A 281 17.29 -3.64 10.78
N ILE A 282 16.51 -3.45 11.83
CA ILE A 282 16.34 -4.37 12.96
C ILE A 282 14.87 -4.42 13.34
N TRP A 283 14.39 -5.64 13.64
CA TRP A 283 13.05 -5.87 14.21
C TRP A 283 13.20 -6.65 15.50
N TRP A 284 12.41 -6.34 16.51
CA TRP A 284 12.33 -7.06 17.78
C TRP A 284 10.86 -7.28 18.18
#